data_0c2a4944101f91ad5ebf3f2afa0058df
#
_entry.id   0c2a4944101f91ad5ebf3f2afa0058df
#
_cell.length_a   1.000
_cell.length_b   1.000
_cell.length_c   1.000
_cell.angle_alpha   90.00
_cell.angle_beta   90.00
_cell.angle_gamma   90.00
#
_symmetry.space_group_name_H-M   'P 1'
#
loop_
_entity.id
_entity.type
_entity.pdbx_description
1 polymer ?
#
loop_
_entity_poly.entity_id
_entity_poly.type
_entity_poly.pdbx_seq_one_letter_code
_entity_poly.pdbx_strand_id
1 'polypeptide(L)'
;MTKASLLATRRSLVERLADWGDRIRWQEFFDTYSKLIYSAARQSGLTDAEAQEVMQETVITVAKNIGKLKYDPAIGSFKGWLLQITRWRIADQFRKRQPGNAKRPRSADDRATATIERVPDSQNVDLDAVWEAEWKENLFEAAIARVKKQIEPKQFQIFDCYVRKEWPAQKVAARLRVNVGQVYLARHRVGGLLKKEIRALEKMQSHASL
;
A
#
# COMPACT_ATOMS: atom_id res chain seq x y z
N MET A 1 -23.24 7.09 22.80
CA MET A 1 -21.94 6.46 22.45
C MET A 1 -20.91 7.57 22.22
N THR A 2 -19.98 7.72 23.10
CA THR A 2 -19.14 8.89 23.35
C THR A 2 -18.02 9.03 22.33
N LYS A 3 -17.69 10.29 21.93
CA LYS A 3 -16.56 10.68 21.05
C LYS A 3 -15.20 10.03 21.43
N ALA A 4 -15.01 9.65 22.69
CA ALA A 4 -13.82 8.97 23.21
C ALA A 4 -13.64 7.54 22.63
N SER A 5 -14.72 6.81 22.34
CA SER A 5 -14.67 5.45 21.76
C SER A 5 -14.17 5.45 20.30
N LEU A 6 -14.41 6.53 19.55
CA LEU A 6 -13.92 6.67 18.18
C LEU A 6 -12.43 7.08 18.11
N LEU A 7 -11.89 7.65 19.18
CA LEU A 7 -10.47 8.01 19.27
C LEU A 7 -9.59 6.82 19.69
N ALA A 8 -10.12 5.92 20.52
CA ALA A 8 -9.43 4.70 20.92
C ALA A 8 -9.24 3.69 19.76
N THR A 9 -10.01 3.82 18.69
CA THR A 9 -9.95 2.95 17.50
C THR A 9 -8.81 3.34 16.54
N ARG A 10 -8.03 4.38 16.86
CA ARG A 10 -7.04 5.00 15.96
C ARG A 10 -5.57 4.75 16.36
N ARG A 11 -5.27 3.67 17.04
CA ARG A 11 -3.88 3.18 17.06
C ARG A 11 -3.45 2.90 15.63
N SER A 12 -2.23 3.28 15.26
CA SER A 12 -1.74 3.12 13.89
C SER A 12 -1.82 1.67 13.44
N LEU A 13 -1.99 1.42 12.13
CA LEU A 13 -1.98 0.06 11.57
C LEU A 13 -0.74 -0.71 12.06
N VAL A 14 0.40 -0.03 12.10
CA VAL A 14 1.70 -0.56 12.53
C VAL A 14 1.68 -1.05 13.99
N GLU A 15 1.12 -0.29 14.94
CA GLU A 15 1.00 -0.71 16.34
C GLU A 15 0.07 -1.92 16.51
N ARG A 16 -0.94 -2.02 15.67
CA ARG A 16 -1.92 -3.12 15.70
C ARG A 16 -1.41 -4.38 15.02
N LEU A 17 -0.52 -4.26 14.03
CA LEU A 17 0.13 -5.40 13.40
C LEU A 17 1.14 -6.07 14.36
N ALA A 18 1.52 -5.44 15.45
CA ALA A 18 2.32 -6.08 16.51
C ALA A 18 1.58 -7.21 17.22
N ASP A 19 0.23 -7.23 17.15
CA ASP A 19 -0.58 -8.35 17.62
C ASP A 19 -0.77 -9.41 16.52
N TRP A 20 -0.02 -10.50 16.62
CA TRP A 20 -0.10 -11.63 15.70
C TRP A 20 -1.46 -12.35 15.68
N GLY A 21 -2.28 -12.16 16.70
CA GLY A 21 -3.63 -12.72 16.81
C GLY A 21 -4.65 -11.97 15.97
N ASP A 22 -4.39 -10.74 15.56
CA ASP A 22 -5.34 -9.93 14.80
C ASP A 22 -5.31 -10.25 13.30
N ARG A 23 -5.95 -11.38 12.93
CA ARG A 23 -6.07 -11.84 11.54
C ARG A 23 -6.70 -10.81 10.63
N ILE A 24 -7.64 -10.00 11.15
CA ILE A 24 -8.36 -9.00 10.35
C ILE A 24 -7.38 -7.90 9.92
N ARG A 25 -6.48 -7.48 10.81
CA ARG A 25 -5.48 -6.46 10.54
C ARG A 25 -4.41 -6.93 9.57
N TRP A 26 -3.98 -8.19 9.72
CA TRP A 26 -3.05 -8.80 8.80
C TRP A 26 -3.65 -8.95 7.40
N GLN A 27 -4.91 -9.30 7.29
CA GLN A 27 -5.61 -9.34 6.01
C GLN A 27 -5.71 -7.93 5.39
N GLU A 28 -6.07 -6.92 6.19
CA GLU A 28 -6.13 -5.52 5.73
C GLU A 28 -4.76 -5.01 5.25
N PHE A 29 -3.68 -5.36 5.96
CA PHE A 29 -2.31 -5.07 5.53
C PHE A 29 -1.97 -5.76 4.22
N PHE A 30 -2.24 -7.05 4.13
CA PHE A 30 -1.97 -7.84 2.94
C PHE A 30 -2.74 -7.30 1.72
N ASP A 31 -4.04 -7.08 1.87
CA ASP A 31 -4.90 -6.53 0.81
C ASP A 31 -4.43 -5.14 0.35
N THR A 32 -3.86 -4.37 1.28
CA THR A 32 -3.39 -3.01 0.99
C THR A 32 -2.04 -3.01 0.28
N TYR A 33 -1.07 -3.85 0.69
CA TYR A 33 0.33 -3.68 0.27
C TYR A 33 0.88 -4.80 -0.61
N SER A 34 0.24 -5.97 -0.68
CA SER A 34 0.73 -7.10 -1.48
C SER A 34 0.86 -6.75 -2.96
N LYS A 35 -0.14 -6.09 -3.53
CA LYS A 35 -0.14 -5.65 -4.93
C LYS A 35 0.97 -4.64 -5.20
N LEU A 36 1.17 -3.68 -4.30
CA LEU A 36 2.23 -2.68 -4.41
C LEU A 36 3.62 -3.34 -4.48
N ILE A 37 3.91 -4.24 -3.53
CA ILE A 37 5.19 -4.94 -3.46
C ILE A 37 5.41 -5.78 -4.71
N TYR A 38 4.39 -6.52 -5.13
CA TYR A 38 4.43 -7.34 -6.33
C TYR A 38 4.66 -6.50 -7.59
N SER A 39 3.90 -5.41 -7.80
CA SER A 39 4.06 -4.51 -8.95
C SER A 39 5.47 -3.91 -9.01
N ALA A 40 5.99 -3.43 -7.88
CA ALA A 40 7.34 -2.88 -7.81
C ALA A 40 8.40 -3.93 -8.20
N ALA A 41 8.25 -5.17 -7.73
CA ALA A 41 9.13 -6.28 -8.08
C ALA A 41 9.05 -6.62 -9.58
N ARG A 42 7.85 -6.65 -10.16
CA ARG A 42 7.65 -6.88 -11.60
C ARG A 42 8.30 -5.80 -12.46
N GLN A 43 8.08 -4.53 -12.09
CA GLN A 43 8.65 -3.38 -12.81
C GLN A 43 10.18 -3.30 -12.69
N SER A 44 10.74 -3.91 -11.63
CA SER A 44 12.20 -4.08 -11.49
C SER A 44 12.78 -5.18 -12.39
N GLY A 45 11.97 -5.86 -13.23
CA GLY A 45 12.43 -6.88 -14.17
C GLY A 45 12.47 -8.31 -13.61
N LEU A 46 11.80 -8.57 -12.50
CA LEU A 46 11.62 -9.93 -11.98
C LEU A 46 10.49 -10.66 -12.72
N THR A 47 10.62 -11.98 -12.83
CA THR A 47 9.56 -12.86 -13.34
C THR A 47 8.35 -12.86 -12.39
N ASP A 48 7.23 -13.42 -12.83
CA ASP A 48 6.03 -13.54 -11.99
C ASP A 48 6.31 -14.32 -10.70
N ALA A 49 6.95 -15.47 -10.81
CA ALA A 49 7.29 -16.33 -9.66
C ALA A 49 8.22 -15.62 -8.67
N GLU A 50 9.26 -14.93 -9.17
CA GLU A 50 10.19 -14.18 -8.32
C GLU A 50 9.50 -12.98 -7.64
N ALA A 51 8.60 -12.28 -8.34
CA ALA A 51 7.85 -11.17 -7.76
C ALA A 51 6.89 -11.66 -6.66
N GLN A 52 6.27 -12.82 -6.83
CA GLN A 52 5.46 -13.47 -5.80
C GLN A 52 6.32 -13.84 -4.58
N GLU A 53 7.52 -14.40 -4.80
CA GLU A 53 8.44 -14.71 -3.71
C GLU A 53 8.88 -13.45 -2.96
N VAL A 54 9.24 -12.37 -3.67
CA VAL A 54 9.56 -11.06 -3.06
C VAL A 54 8.40 -10.56 -2.20
N MET A 55 7.18 -10.62 -2.71
CA MET A 55 5.99 -10.20 -1.98
C MET A 55 5.81 -11.01 -0.69
N GLN A 56 5.87 -12.33 -0.77
CA GLN A 56 5.73 -13.22 0.39
C GLN A 56 6.81 -12.97 1.43
N GLU A 57 8.08 -12.94 1.00
CA GLU A 57 9.23 -12.70 1.88
C GLU A 57 9.19 -11.32 2.54
N THR A 58 8.72 -10.29 1.83
CA THR A 58 8.53 -8.96 2.38
C THR A 58 7.47 -8.96 3.47
N VAL A 59 6.30 -9.58 3.23
CA VAL A 59 5.21 -9.70 4.22
C VAL A 59 5.68 -10.46 5.46
N ILE A 60 6.41 -11.57 5.29
CA ILE A 60 6.99 -12.35 6.40
C ILE A 60 7.98 -11.49 7.20
N THR A 61 8.81 -10.71 6.51
CA THR A 61 9.81 -9.84 7.17
C THR A 61 9.11 -8.73 7.96
N VAL A 62 8.07 -8.11 7.39
CA VAL A 62 7.23 -7.15 8.11
C VAL A 62 6.63 -7.81 9.35
N ALA A 63 6.04 -8.99 9.21
CA ALA A 63 5.44 -9.71 10.31
C ALA A 63 6.43 -9.94 11.47
N LYS A 64 7.64 -10.40 11.19
CA LYS A 64 8.67 -10.69 12.19
C LYS A 64 9.20 -9.45 12.90
N ASN A 65 9.23 -8.30 12.22
CA ASN A 65 9.95 -7.12 12.71
C ASN A 65 9.03 -6.00 13.19
N ILE A 66 7.75 -6.01 12.84
CA ILE A 66 6.85 -4.90 13.16
C ILE A 66 6.65 -4.70 14.67
N GLY A 67 6.65 -5.77 15.46
CA GLY A 67 6.56 -5.70 16.92
C GLY A 67 7.85 -5.20 17.59
N LYS A 68 9.00 -5.33 16.91
CA LYS A 68 10.30 -4.84 17.36
C LYS A 68 10.58 -3.41 16.86
N LEU A 69 9.79 -2.96 15.90
CA LEU A 69 9.94 -1.63 15.31
C LEU A 69 9.62 -0.58 16.37
N LYS A 70 10.65 -0.09 17.05
CA LYS A 70 10.57 1.21 17.70
C LYS A 70 10.54 2.22 16.56
N TYR A 71 9.34 2.47 16.05
CA TYR A 71 9.16 3.42 14.98
C TYR A 71 9.54 4.80 15.50
N ASP A 72 10.69 5.29 15.05
CA ASP A 72 11.12 6.65 15.28
C ASP A 72 10.90 7.46 13.98
N PRO A 73 9.96 8.42 14.00
CA PRO A 73 9.69 9.28 12.84
C PRO A 73 10.89 10.08 12.37
N ALA A 74 11.84 10.34 13.27
CA ALA A 74 13.09 11.02 12.92
C ALA A 74 14.00 10.16 12.03
N ILE A 75 13.80 8.82 12.02
CA ILE A 75 14.63 7.87 11.28
C ILE A 75 13.98 7.49 9.94
N GLY A 76 12.66 7.62 9.78
CA GLY A 76 12.00 7.36 8.50
C GLY A 76 10.51 7.05 8.56
N SER A 77 9.85 7.05 7.39
CA SER A 77 8.44 6.72 7.25
C SER A 77 8.22 5.22 7.08
N PHE A 78 7.03 4.71 7.47
CA PHE A 78 6.62 3.33 7.19
C PHE A 78 6.77 2.98 5.69
N LYS A 79 6.43 3.92 4.82
CA LYS A 79 6.62 3.82 3.36
C LYS A 79 8.08 3.54 2.99
N GLY A 80 9.01 4.33 3.54
CA GLY A 80 10.44 4.16 3.30
C GLY A 80 10.97 2.84 3.86
N TRP A 81 10.52 2.43 5.04
CA TRP A 81 10.88 1.15 5.64
C TRP A 81 10.39 -0.05 4.80
N LEU A 82 9.12 -0.02 4.35
CA LEU A 82 8.58 -1.05 3.48
C LEU A 82 9.31 -1.12 2.13
N LEU A 83 9.61 0.04 1.53
CA LEU A 83 10.44 0.13 0.33
C LEU A 83 11.80 -0.52 0.54
N GLN A 84 12.46 -0.23 1.65
CA GLN A 84 13.79 -0.77 1.95
C GLN A 84 13.78 -2.30 2.05
N ILE A 85 12.79 -2.88 2.74
CA ILE A 85 12.64 -4.35 2.80
C ILE A 85 12.40 -4.91 1.40
N THR A 86 11.50 -4.29 0.63
CA THR A 86 11.18 -4.73 -0.74
C THR A 86 12.42 -4.68 -1.63
N ARG A 87 13.21 -3.61 -1.56
CA ARG A 87 14.46 -3.44 -2.29
C ARG A 87 15.47 -4.55 -1.97
N TRP A 88 15.63 -4.90 -0.70
CA TRP A 88 16.52 -5.99 -0.31
C TRP A 88 16.07 -7.33 -0.89
N ARG A 89 14.76 -7.61 -0.88
CA ARG A 89 14.22 -8.85 -1.45
C ARG A 89 14.38 -8.93 -2.97
N ILE A 90 14.18 -7.81 -3.67
CA ILE A 90 14.44 -7.71 -5.12
C ILE A 90 15.92 -7.99 -5.40
N ALA A 91 16.84 -7.34 -4.67
CA ALA A 91 18.27 -7.56 -4.82
C ALA A 91 18.68 -9.01 -4.51
N ASP A 92 18.02 -9.66 -3.53
CA ASP A 92 18.25 -11.07 -3.23
C ASP A 92 17.87 -11.99 -4.40
N GLN A 93 16.78 -11.69 -5.12
CA GLN A 93 16.38 -12.45 -6.31
C GLN A 93 17.39 -12.30 -7.45
N PHE A 94 17.84 -11.08 -7.74
CA PHE A 94 18.88 -10.88 -8.75
C PHE A 94 20.20 -11.59 -8.38
N ARG A 95 20.57 -11.63 -7.10
CA ARG A 95 21.75 -12.39 -6.63
C ARG A 95 21.59 -13.89 -6.83
N LYS A 96 20.41 -14.45 -6.64
CA LYS A 96 20.13 -15.88 -6.89
C LYS A 96 20.31 -16.26 -8.35
N ARG A 97 20.08 -15.34 -9.30
CA ARG A 97 20.29 -15.58 -10.74
C ARG A 97 21.77 -15.69 -11.14
N GLN A 98 22.70 -15.14 -10.33
CA GLN A 98 24.13 -15.14 -10.67
C GLN A 98 24.78 -16.47 -10.25
N PRO A 99 25.31 -17.27 -11.20
CA PRO A 99 26.03 -18.50 -10.90
C PRO A 99 27.29 -18.17 -10.08
N GLY A 100 27.42 -18.71 -8.89
CA GLY A 100 28.59 -18.54 -8.03
C GLY A 100 28.37 -17.75 -6.73
N ASN A 101 27.25 -17.06 -6.57
CA ASN A 101 26.97 -16.23 -5.38
C ASN A 101 26.08 -16.95 -4.33
N ALA A 102 25.89 -18.26 -4.44
CA ALA A 102 25.05 -19.08 -3.55
C ALA A 102 25.63 -19.25 -2.12
N LYS A 103 26.72 -18.58 -1.76
CA LYS A 103 27.33 -18.68 -0.42
C LYS A 103 27.16 -17.39 0.36
N ARG A 104 26.07 -17.23 1.02
CA ARG A 104 25.78 -16.78 2.40
C ARG A 104 24.31 -16.42 2.53
N PRO A 105 23.50 -17.25 3.20
CA PRO A 105 22.25 -16.76 3.76
C PRO A 105 22.59 -15.81 4.91
N ARG A 106 22.59 -14.52 4.66
CA ARG A 106 22.51 -13.53 5.75
C ARG A 106 21.11 -13.63 6.33
N SER A 107 20.99 -13.98 7.58
CA SER A 107 19.73 -14.05 8.29
C SER A 107 19.00 -12.69 8.19
N ALA A 108 17.68 -12.73 8.01
CA ALA A 108 16.84 -11.53 7.94
C ALA A 108 16.94 -10.66 9.22
N ASP A 109 17.36 -11.24 10.33
CA ASP A 109 17.53 -10.58 11.63
C ASP A 109 18.75 -9.62 11.66
N ASP A 110 19.84 -9.94 10.94
CA ASP A 110 21.03 -9.08 10.91
C ASP A 110 20.87 -7.81 10.08
N ARG A 111 19.87 -7.76 9.20
CA ARG A 111 19.68 -6.65 8.25
C ARG A 111 18.75 -5.55 8.76
N ALA A 112 17.92 -5.82 9.75
CA ALA A 112 17.01 -4.81 10.34
C ALA A 112 17.76 -3.74 11.14
N THR A 113 19.02 -4.01 11.52
CA THR A 113 19.86 -3.13 12.34
C THR A 113 21.08 -2.59 11.59
N ALA A 114 21.38 -3.09 10.39
CA ALA A 114 22.54 -2.63 9.62
C ALA A 114 22.22 -1.32 8.90
N THR A 115 22.99 -0.31 9.24
CA THR A 115 23.20 0.97 8.56
C THR A 115 23.01 0.85 7.03
N ILE A 116 22.37 1.85 6.46
CA ILE A 116 22.11 2.10 5.03
C ILE A 116 23.40 1.87 4.20
N GLU A 117 23.77 0.63 3.96
CA GLU A 117 24.77 0.28 2.96
C GLU A 117 24.08 0.23 1.59
N ARG A 118 24.57 1.05 0.67
CA ARG A 118 24.16 1.11 -0.73
C ARG A 118 23.99 -0.30 -1.30
N VAL A 119 22.73 -0.67 -1.56
CA VAL A 119 22.45 -1.79 -2.46
C VAL A 119 22.97 -1.39 -3.83
N PRO A 120 23.83 -2.18 -4.49
CA PRO A 120 24.26 -1.89 -5.84
C PRO A 120 23.03 -1.73 -6.73
N ASP A 121 22.99 -0.63 -7.47
CA ASP A 121 21.96 -0.32 -8.46
C ASP A 121 22.08 -1.35 -9.60
N SER A 122 21.44 -2.50 -9.42
CA SER A 122 21.42 -3.56 -10.42
C SER A 122 20.24 -3.31 -11.35
N GLN A 123 20.57 -2.71 -12.46
CA GLN A 123 19.72 -2.35 -13.60
C GLN A 123 19.01 -1.00 -13.47
N ASN A 124 19.16 -0.18 -14.50
CA ASN A 124 18.67 1.18 -14.80
C ASN A 124 17.19 1.52 -14.49
N VAL A 125 16.55 0.86 -13.55
CA VAL A 125 15.18 1.15 -13.11
C VAL A 125 15.28 1.97 -11.82
N ASP A 126 14.83 3.20 -11.87
CA ASP A 126 14.66 4.03 -10.68
C ASP A 126 13.52 3.45 -9.83
N LEU A 127 13.90 2.53 -8.93
CA LEU A 127 12.94 1.87 -8.04
C LEU A 127 12.22 2.88 -7.14
N ASP A 128 12.83 4.03 -6.83
CA ASP A 128 12.18 5.06 -6.03
C ASP A 128 11.03 5.71 -6.81
N ALA A 129 11.25 6.04 -8.08
CA ALA A 129 10.21 6.58 -8.95
C ALA A 129 9.07 5.58 -9.18
N VAL A 130 9.40 4.32 -9.45
CA VAL A 130 8.43 3.23 -9.57
C VAL A 130 7.61 3.10 -8.28
N TRP A 131 8.28 3.07 -7.12
CA TRP A 131 7.62 2.94 -5.83
C TRP A 131 6.70 4.12 -5.53
N GLU A 132 7.11 5.34 -5.84
CA GLU A 132 6.27 6.53 -5.66
C GLU A 132 4.98 6.48 -6.48
N ALA A 133 5.08 6.04 -7.74
CA ALA A 133 3.93 5.91 -8.63
C ALA A 133 2.97 4.81 -8.13
N GLU A 134 3.50 3.61 -7.87
CA GLU A 134 2.74 2.46 -7.37
C GLU A 134 2.12 2.73 -5.99
N TRP A 135 2.82 3.47 -5.13
CA TRP A 135 2.32 3.85 -3.82
C TRP A 135 1.07 4.74 -3.91
N LYS A 136 1.10 5.75 -4.77
CA LYS A 136 -0.05 6.63 -5.00
C LYS A 136 -1.25 5.88 -5.55
N GLU A 137 -1.03 5.01 -6.52
CA GLU A 137 -2.08 4.17 -7.09
C GLU A 137 -2.66 3.21 -6.04
N ASN A 138 -1.79 2.58 -5.25
CA ASN A 138 -2.19 1.68 -4.17
C ASN A 138 -3.05 2.39 -3.11
N LEU A 139 -2.68 3.59 -2.69
CA LEU A 139 -3.49 4.40 -1.76
C LEU A 139 -4.85 4.73 -2.35
N PHE A 140 -4.89 5.06 -3.63
CA PHE A 140 -6.13 5.39 -4.31
C PHE A 140 -7.07 4.18 -4.40
N GLU A 141 -6.57 3.01 -4.80
CA GLU A 141 -7.37 1.77 -4.86
C GLU A 141 -7.83 1.31 -3.47
N ALA A 142 -6.97 1.42 -2.44
CA ALA A 142 -7.38 1.13 -1.06
C ALA A 142 -8.48 2.09 -0.57
N ALA A 143 -8.38 3.38 -0.89
CA ALA A 143 -9.41 4.36 -0.58
C ALA A 143 -10.73 4.04 -1.31
N ILE A 144 -10.68 3.65 -2.59
CA ILE A 144 -11.84 3.20 -3.36
C ILE A 144 -12.52 2.01 -2.68
N ALA A 145 -11.75 0.99 -2.29
CA ALA A 145 -12.29 -0.20 -1.63
C ALA A 145 -13.03 0.15 -0.32
N ARG A 146 -12.50 1.11 0.45
CA ARG A 146 -13.16 1.61 1.68
C ARG A 146 -14.40 2.43 1.39
N VAL A 147 -14.33 3.33 0.41
CA VAL A 147 -15.48 4.17 0.04
C VAL A 147 -16.62 3.33 -0.51
N LYS A 148 -16.35 2.29 -1.30
CA LYS A 148 -17.36 1.35 -1.79
C LYS A 148 -18.21 0.73 -0.67
N LYS A 149 -17.62 0.50 0.51
CA LYS A 149 -18.32 -0.06 1.67
C LYS A 149 -19.19 0.97 2.42
N GLN A 150 -19.00 2.27 2.13
CA GLN A 150 -19.65 3.38 2.85
C GLN A 150 -20.80 4.03 2.08
N ILE A 151 -20.93 3.73 0.79
CA ILE A 151 -21.90 4.41 -0.10
C ILE A 151 -22.77 3.43 -0.85
N GLU A 152 -23.91 3.92 -1.31
CA GLU A 152 -24.80 3.14 -2.17
C GLU A 152 -24.12 2.72 -3.48
N PRO A 153 -24.30 1.45 -3.91
CA PRO A 153 -23.67 0.92 -5.13
C PRO A 153 -23.94 1.79 -6.37
N LYS A 154 -25.16 2.34 -6.49
CA LYS A 154 -25.55 3.23 -7.59
C LYS A 154 -24.75 4.54 -7.60
N GLN A 155 -24.48 5.11 -6.43
CA GLN A 155 -23.65 6.31 -6.30
C GLN A 155 -22.23 6.05 -6.76
N PHE A 156 -21.63 4.91 -6.36
CA PHE A 156 -20.32 4.53 -6.81
C PHE A 156 -20.29 4.28 -8.31
N GLN A 157 -21.29 3.60 -8.86
CA GLN A 157 -21.39 3.32 -10.31
C GLN A 157 -21.44 4.62 -11.15
N ILE A 158 -22.20 5.64 -10.68
CA ILE A 158 -22.22 6.95 -11.33
C ILE A 158 -20.83 7.58 -11.32
N PHE A 159 -20.15 7.58 -10.18
CA PHE A 159 -18.80 8.10 -10.03
C PHE A 159 -17.80 7.36 -10.93
N ASP A 160 -17.83 6.03 -10.95
CA ASP A 160 -16.95 5.20 -11.76
C ASP A 160 -17.12 5.49 -13.26
N CYS A 161 -18.38 5.58 -13.73
CA CYS A 161 -18.63 5.89 -15.14
C CYS A 161 -18.21 7.31 -15.50
N TYR A 162 -18.45 8.28 -14.62
CA TYR A 162 -18.19 9.68 -14.92
C TYR A 162 -16.73 10.08 -14.75
N VAL A 163 -16.08 9.62 -13.67
CA VAL A 163 -14.71 10.03 -13.30
C VAL A 163 -13.66 9.05 -13.81
N ARG A 164 -13.85 7.74 -13.60
CA ARG A 164 -12.82 6.74 -13.96
C ARG A 164 -12.88 6.34 -15.43
N LYS A 165 -14.09 6.24 -15.99
CA LYS A 165 -14.31 5.91 -17.42
C LYS A 165 -14.46 7.14 -18.30
N GLU A 166 -14.44 8.34 -17.72
CA GLU A 166 -14.51 9.62 -18.39
C GLU A 166 -15.73 9.77 -19.35
N TRP A 167 -16.85 9.13 -18.99
CA TRP A 167 -18.04 9.25 -19.79
C TRP A 167 -18.68 10.65 -19.65
N PRO A 168 -19.20 11.24 -20.74
CA PRO A 168 -19.96 12.48 -20.63
C PRO A 168 -21.12 12.37 -19.65
N ALA A 169 -21.39 13.41 -18.87
CA ALA A 169 -22.43 13.41 -17.83
C ALA A 169 -23.82 13.02 -18.37
N GLN A 170 -24.17 13.49 -19.58
CA GLN A 170 -25.42 13.14 -20.26
C GLN A 170 -25.51 11.63 -20.56
N LYS A 171 -24.39 11.01 -21.01
CA LYS A 171 -24.32 9.58 -21.27
C LYS A 171 -24.51 8.76 -19.99
N VAL A 172 -23.86 9.18 -18.89
CA VAL A 172 -24.02 8.55 -17.58
C VAL A 172 -25.48 8.67 -17.10
N ALA A 173 -26.06 9.88 -17.19
CA ALA A 173 -27.42 10.15 -16.79
C ALA A 173 -28.44 9.26 -17.54
N ALA A 174 -28.33 9.18 -18.86
CA ALA A 174 -29.19 8.34 -19.70
C ALA A 174 -29.00 6.84 -19.37
N ARG A 175 -27.75 6.37 -19.27
CA ARG A 175 -27.45 4.94 -19.04
C ARG A 175 -27.91 4.42 -17.68
N LEU A 176 -27.76 5.27 -16.64
CA LEU A 176 -28.07 4.89 -15.25
C LEU A 176 -29.46 5.38 -14.79
N ARG A 177 -30.21 6.01 -15.70
CA ARG A 177 -31.55 6.57 -15.41
C ARG A 177 -31.53 7.50 -14.19
N VAL A 178 -30.67 8.51 -14.25
CA VAL A 178 -30.52 9.57 -13.25
C VAL A 178 -30.50 10.94 -13.96
N ASN A 179 -30.71 12.02 -13.25
CA ASN A 179 -30.51 13.35 -13.82
C ASN A 179 -29.04 13.78 -13.79
N VAL A 180 -28.66 14.72 -14.64
CA VAL A 180 -27.28 15.22 -14.75
C VAL A 180 -26.79 15.84 -13.43
N GLY A 181 -27.68 16.49 -12.67
CA GLY A 181 -27.36 17.03 -11.34
C GLY A 181 -26.92 15.93 -10.36
N GLN A 182 -27.56 14.75 -10.42
CA GLN A 182 -27.15 13.60 -9.60
C GLN A 182 -25.76 13.08 -9.98
N VAL A 183 -25.34 13.20 -11.25
CA VAL A 183 -23.99 12.81 -11.69
C VAL A 183 -22.94 13.72 -11.03
N TYR A 184 -23.18 15.05 -11.04
CA TYR A 184 -22.27 15.99 -10.40
C TYR A 184 -22.26 15.87 -8.87
N LEU A 185 -23.42 15.61 -8.25
CA LEU A 185 -23.51 15.35 -6.82
C LEU A 185 -22.73 14.09 -6.41
N ALA A 186 -22.86 13.00 -7.18
CA ALA A 186 -22.11 11.77 -6.93
C ALA A 186 -20.60 12.02 -7.03
N ARG A 187 -20.13 12.74 -8.09
CA ARG A 187 -18.72 13.13 -8.21
C ARG A 187 -18.24 13.88 -6.97
N HIS A 188 -18.99 14.89 -6.52
CA HIS A 188 -18.59 15.72 -5.38
C HIS A 188 -18.54 14.90 -4.08
N ARG A 189 -19.59 14.13 -3.78
CA ARG A 189 -19.67 13.31 -2.56
C ARG A 189 -18.60 12.22 -2.52
N VAL A 190 -18.50 11.41 -3.57
CA VAL A 190 -17.55 10.31 -3.63
C VAL A 190 -16.12 10.84 -3.67
N GLY A 191 -15.86 11.91 -4.43
CA GLY A 191 -14.55 12.57 -4.45
C GLY A 191 -14.14 13.14 -3.08
N GLY A 192 -15.09 13.70 -2.33
CA GLY A 192 -14.84 14.15 -0.95
C GLY A 192 -14.50 13.01 0.01
N LEU A 193 -15.23 11.90 -0.09
CA LEU A 193 -14.95 10.69 0.71
C LEU A 193 -13.59 10.09 0.35
N LEU A 194 -13.25 9.99 -0.94
CA LEU A 194 -11.95 9.49 -1.39
C LEU A 194 -10.81 10.34 -0.84
N LYS A 195 -10.89 11.67 -0.93
CA LYS A 195 -9.88 12.55 -0.35
C LYS A 195 -9.73 12.36 1.16
N LYS A 196 -10.84 12.13 1.87
CA LYS A 196 -10.83 11.86 3.32
C LYS A 196 -10.16 10.51 3.62
N GLU A 197 -10.48 9.45 2.85
CA GLU A 197 -9.88 8.13 3.05
C GLU A 197 -8.39 8.11 2.69
N ILE A 198 -7.99 8.76 1.59
CA ILE A 198 -6.56 8.89 1.23
C ILE A 198 -5.80 9.59 2.36
N ARG A 199 -6.29 10.73 2.86
CA ARG A 199 -5.66 11.41 3.99
C ARG A 199 -5.63 10.57 5.26
N ALA A 200 -6.66 9.74 5.49
CA ALA A 200 -6.69 8.83 6.63
C ALA A 200 -5.65 7.73 6.48
N LEU A 201 -5.49 7.16 5.28
CA LEU A 201 -4.46 6.18 4.96
C LEU A 201 -3.06 6.78 5.10
N GLU A 202 -2.81 7.97 4.55
CA GLU A 202 -1.54 8.70 4.70
C GLU A 202 -1.23 8.99 6.18
N LYS A 203 -2.21 9.45 6.94
CA LYS A 203 -2.05 9.68 8.39
C LYS A 203 -1.81 8.41 9.17
N MET A 204 -2.41 7.28 8.81
CA MET A 204 -2.11 5.98 9.44
C MET A 204 -0.65 5.60 9.27
N GLN A 205 0.00 6.09 8.21
CA GLN A 205 1.41 5.87 7.89
C GLN A 205 2.33 6.91 8.56
N SER A 206 1.82 8.15 8.79
CA SER A 206 2.57 9.24 9.42
C SER A 206 2.43 9.25 10.94
N HIS A 207 1.36 8.71 11.51
CA HIS A 207 1.09 8.64 12.96
C HIS A 207 1.57 7.34 13.59
N ALA A 208 2.30 6.53 12.83
CA ALA A 208 3.32 5.70 13.40
C ALA A 208 4.44 6.59 14.01
N SER A 209 4.23 7.89 14.10
CA SER A 209 5.17 9.00 14.34
C SER A 209 4.88 9.83 15.58
N LEU A 210 4.20 9.31 16.60
CA LEU A 210 4.09 9.97 17.93
C LEU A 210 3.97 8.94 19.03
#